data_b044e3a9a810d06b9ee91a3893abc3b1
#
_entry.id   b044e3a9a810d06b9ee91a3893abc3b1
#
_cell.length_a   1.000
_cell.length_b   1.000
_cell.length_c   1.000
_cell.angle_alpha   90.00
_cell.angle_beta   90.00
_cell.angle_gamma   90.00
#
_symmetry.space_group_name_H-M   'P 1'
#
loop_
_entity.id
_entity.type
_entity.pdbx_description
1 polymer ?
#
loop_
_entity_poly.entity_id
_entity_poly.type
_entity_poly.pdbx_seq_one_letter_code
_entity_poly.pdbx_strand_id
1 'polypeptide(L)'
;MSELKIITNNKLQNIHPGEVLKEDFLEPLEISVKTLSDAIHISKEQINSIIEGKSAVSADIAIRFSRFFGTSSEFWLNLQNMYDLEEENNKHHFDFDKIHLYTSSSSSPLTHAFF
;
A
#
# COMPACT_ATOMS: atom_id res chain seq x y z
N MET A 1 -14.60 -23.10 2.03
CA MET A 1 -14.38 -22.77 2.31
C MET A 1 -13.67 -21.76 2.73
N SER A 2 -12.95 -21.80 2.62
CA SER A 2 -12.16 -20.92 3.13
C SER A 2 -12.37 -19.60 2.63
N GLU A 3 -12.86 -19.41 1.59
CA GLU A 3 -12.98 -18.17 1.07
C GLU A 3 -13.70 -17.32 1.92
N LEU A 4 -14.62 -17.74 2.54
CA LEU A 4 -15.34 -16.94 3.31
C LEU A 4 -14.60 -16.30 4.33
N LYS A 5 -13.87 -17.00 5.03
CA LYS A 5 -13.17 -16.43 6.01
C LYS A 5 -12.18 -15.55 5.53
N ILE A 6 -11.67 -15.81 4.44
CA ILE A 6 -10.65 -15.00 3.91
C ILE A 6 -11.19 -13.63 3.71
N ILE A 7 -12.37 -13.52 3.19
CA ILE A 7 -12.93 -12.24 2.96
C ILE A 7 -13.10 -11.51 4.25
N THR A 8 -13.47 -12.20 5.27
CA THR A 8 -13.63 -11.55 6.53
C THR A 8 -12.34 -11.03 7.03
N ASN A 9 -11.29 -11.79 6.85
CA ASN A 9 -10.01 -11.33 7.31
C ASN A 9 -9.59 -10.10 6.58
N ASN A 10 -9.83 -10.02 5.32
CA ASN A 10 -9.43 -8.84 4.58
C ASN A 10 -10.11 -7.62 5.13
N LYS A 11 -11.28 -7.76 5.67
CA LYS A 11 -11.90 -6.63 6.21
C LYS A 11 -11.27 -6.26 7.49
N LEU A 12 -10.77 -7.20 8.23
CA LEU A 12 -10.17 -6.91 9.50
C LEU A 12 -8.74 -6.50 9.39
N GLN A 13 -8.09 -6.89 8.34
CA GLN A 13 -6.69 -6.59 8.22
C GLN A 13 -6.40 -5.71 7.05
N ASN A 14 -5.56 -4.75 7.27
CA ASN A 14 -5.13 -3.85 6.22
C ASN A 14 -3.79 -4.36 5.73
N ILE A 15 -3.69 -4.72 4.49
CA ILE A 15 -2.50 -5.37 3.94
C ILE A 15 -1.44 -4.34 3.60
N HIS A 16 -0.28 -4.46 4.23
CA HIS A 16 0.84 -3.56 3.95
C HIS A 16 1.59 -4.04 2.71
N PRO A 17 2.13 -3.12 1.91
CA PRO A 17 2.91 -3.53 0.72
C PRO A 17 4.05 -4.49 1.05
N GLY A 18 4.58 -4.43 2.27
CA GLY A 18 5.63 -5.35 2.67
C GLY A 18 5.18 -6.79 2.68
N GLU A 19 3.90 -7.04 2.97
CA GLU A 19 3.39 -8.40 2.95
C GLU A 19 3.31 -8.88 1.51
N VAL A 20 2.92 -8.00 0.59
CA VAL A 20 2.86 -8.36 -0.82
C VAL A 20 4.28 -8.65 -1.31
N LEU A 21 5.25 -7.83 -0.93
CA LEU A 21 6.63 -8.06 -1.31
C LEU A 21 7.08 -9.44 -0.85
N LYS A 22 6.83 -9.77 0.40
CA LYS A 22 7.28 -11.02 0.94
C LYS A 22 6.53 -12.21 0.37
N GLU A 23 5.23 -12.17 0.40
CA GLU A 23 4.42 -13.34 0.09
C GLU A 23 4.16 -13.55 -1.39
N ASP A 24 4.10 -12.49 -2.14
CA ASP A 24 3.78 -12.61 -3.56
C ASP A 24 4.99 -12.53 -4.46
N PHE A 25 6.10 -12.04 -3.96
CA PHE A 25 7.31 -11.89 -4.77
C PHE A 25 8.49 -12.66 -4.22
N LEU A 26 8.92 -12.38 -3.01
CA LEU A 26 10.15 -13.00 -2.52
C LEU A 26 9.99 -14.51 -2.33
N GLU A 27 8.93 -14.92 -1.67
CA GLU A 27 8.76 -16.34 -1.40
C GLU A 27 8.50 -17.16 -2.67
N PRO A 28 7.54 -16.78 -3.51
CA PRO A 28 7.29 -17.57 -4.70
C PRO A 28 8.47 -17.62 -5.67
N LEU A 29 9.24 -16.54 -5.74
CA LEU A 29 10.37 -16.48 -6.65
C LEU A 29 11.65 -16.98 -5.99
N GLU A 30 11.56 -17.34 -4.73
CA GLU A 30 12.72 -17.84 -3.96
C GLU A 30 13.86 -16.84 -3.97
N ILE A 31 13.53 -15.57 -3.75
CA ILE A 31 14.52 -14.51 -3.69
C ILE A 31 14.71 -14.11 -2.24
N SER A 32 15.95 -14.12 -1.78
CA SER A 32 16.23 -13.75 -0.41
C SER A 32 16.31 -12.24 -0.27
N VAL A 33 16.15 -11.76 0.95
CA VAL A 33 16.29 -10.34 1.22
C VAL A 33 17.68 -9.86 0.82
N LYS A 34 18.69 -10.72 1.03
CA LYS A 34 20.04 -10.33 0.67
C LYS A 34 20.17 -10.15 -0.83
N THR A 35 19.60 -11.05 -1.61
CA THR A 35 19.67 -10.93 -3.07
C THR A 35 18.98 -9.66 -3.52
N LEU A 36 17.81 -9.36 -2.97
CA LEU A 36 17.09 -8.16 -3.33
C LEU A 36 17.91 -6.93 -2.91
N SER A 37 18.43 -6.94 -1.69
CA SER A 37 19.22 -5.84 -1.18
C SER A 37 20.39 -5.53 -2.11
N ASP A 38 21.13 -6.55 -2.51
CA ASP A 38 22.25 -6.36 -3.38
C ASP A 38 21.82 -5.83 -4.75
N ALA A 39 20.72 -6.34 -5.25
CA ALA A 39 20.29 -5.99 -6.61
C ALA A 39 19.78 -4.56 -6.71
N ILE A 40 19.09 -4.07 -5.70
CA ILE A 40 18.48 -2.76 -5.80
C ILE A 40 19.21 -1.71 -4.96
N HIS A 41 20.30 -2.13 -4.31
CA HIS A 41 21.15 -1.22 -3.54
C HIS A 41 20.43 -0.53 -2.38
N ILE A 42 19.69 -1.32 -1.63
CA ILE A 42 18.99 -0.86 -0.43
C ILE A 42 19.41 -1.82 0.67
N SER A 43 19.63 -1.34 1.87
CA SER A 43 20.10 -2.20 2.95
C SER A 43 19.06 -3.26 3.32
N LYS A 44 19.54 -4.37 3.85
CA LYS A 44 18.67 -5.44 4.28
C LYS A 44 17.76 -4.95 5.39
N GLU A 45 18.28 -4.10 6.26
CA GLU A 45 17.50 -3.55 7.35
C GLU A 45 16.32 -2.76 6.84
N GLN A 46 16.53 -1.98 5.80
CA GLN A 46 15.44 -1.19 5.26
C GLN A 46 14.40 -2.08 4.60
N ILE A 47 14.84 -3.10 3.88
CA ILE A 47 13.91 -4.02 3.24
C ILE A 47 13.12 -4.77 4.31
N ASN A 48 13.79 -5.25 5.37
CA ASN A 48 13.09 -5.95 6.44
C ASN A 48 12.10 -5.04 7.14
N SER A 49 12.42 -3.76 7.27
CA SER A 49 11.52 -2.81 7.90
C SER A 49 10.25 -2.66 7.07
N ILE A 50 10.37 -2.68 5.75
CA ILE A 50 9.20 -2.62 4.88
C ILE A 50 8.41 -3.91 5.01
N ILE A 51 9.07 -5.05 5.01
CA ILE A 51 8.39 -6.34 5.13
C ILE A 51 7.60 -6.41 6.44
N GLU A 52 8.15 -5.84 7.50
CA GLU A 52 7.49 -5.89 8.79
C GLU A 52 6.42 -4.81 8.95
N GLY A 53 6.23 -4.01 7.93
CA GLY A 53 5.20 -2.97 7.98
C GLY A 53 5.60 -1.74 8.75
N LYS A 54 6.88 -1.60 9.08
CA LYS A 54 7.34 -0.47 9.85
C LYS A 54 7.74 0.71 9.00
N SER A 55 8.04 0.49 7.74
CA SER A 55 8.43 1.54 6.83
C SER A 55 7.58 1.51 5.58
N ALA A 56 7.34 2.65 5.01
CA ALA A 56 6.51 2.77 3.81
C ALA A 56 7.33 2.53 2.56
N VAL A 57 6.66 2.22 1.48
CA VAL A 57 7.29 2.14 0.16
C VAL A 57 7.22 3.54 -0.41
N SER A 58 8.36 4.20 -0.52
CA SER A 58 8.44 5.54 -1.09
C SER A 58 8.53 5.45 -2.60
N ALA A 59 8.48 6.58 -3.27
CA ALA A 59 8.64 6.60 -4.72
C ALA A 59 9.98 6.00 -5.13
N ASP A 60 11.04 6.30 -4.39
CA ASP A 60 12.36 5.76 -4.71
C ASP A 60 12.33 4.24 -4.61
N ILE A 61 11.77 3.71 -3.54
CA ILE A 61 11.71 2.27 -3.34
C ILE A 61 10.82 1.63 -4.41
N ALA A 62 9.71 2.27 -4.73
CA ALA A 62 8.80 1.74 -5.74
C ALA A 62 9.49 1.61 -7.09
N ILE A 63 10.31 2.57 -7.44
CA ILE A 63 11.03 2.52 -8.70
C ILE A 63 12.05 1.37 -8.68
N ARG A 64 12.76 1.20 -7.56
CA ARG A 64 13.73 0.13 -7.46
C ARG A 64 13.07 -1.23 -7.54
N PHE A 65 11.94 -1.40 -6.85
CA PHE A 65 11.21 -2.66 -6.93
C PHE A 65 10.74 -2.90 -8.37
N SER A 66 10.23 -1.86 -9.03
CA SER A 66 9.71 -2.04 -10.37
C SER A 66 10.80 -2.45 -11.35
N ARG A 67 12.00 -1.89 -11.19
CA ARG A 67 13.08 -2.24 -12.07
C ARG A 67 13.54 -3.67 -11.86
N PHE A 68 13.47 -4.15 -10.65
CA PHE A 68 13.91 -5.51 -10.37
C PHE A 68 12.84 -6.55 -10.68
N PHE A 69 11.60 -6.28 -10.31
CA PHE A 69 10.55 -7.28 -10.48
C PHE A 69 9.79 -7.16 -11.79
N GLY A 70 9.94 -6.07 -12.50
CA GLY A 70 9.23 -5.90 -13.75
C GLY A 70 7.80 -5.40 -13.59
N THR A 71 7.46 -4.91 -12.41
CA THR A 71 6.14 -4.32 -12.21
C THR A 71 6.23 -2.84 -12.53
N SER A 72 5.09 -2.15 -12.49
CA SER A 72 5.14 -0.70 -12.59
C SER A 72 5.46 -0.14 -11.21
N SER A 73 5.95 1.08 -11.16
CA SER A 73 6.18 1.75 -9.90
C SER A 73 4.86 2.08 -9.24
N GLU A 74 3.84 2.41 -10.05
CA GLU A 74 2.52 2.72 -9.54
C GLU A 74 1.89 1.55 -8.81
N PHE A 75 2.20 0.33 -9.21
CA PHE A 75 1.69 -0.84 -8.53
C PHE A 75 2.04 -0.75 -7.03
N TRP A 76 3.31 -0.47 -6.73
CA TRP A 76 3.76 -0.42 -5.35
C TRP A 76 3.22 0.80 -4.60
N LEU A 77 3.14 1.94 -5.29
CA LEU A 77 2.63 3.14 -4.66
C LEU A 77 1.13 3.06 -4.42
N ASN A 78 0.41 2.38 -5.31
CA ASN A 78 -1.03 2.20 -5.10
C ASN A 78 -1.27 1.31 -3.88
N LEU A 79 -0.47 0.27 -3.68
CA LEU A 79 -0.60 -0.57 -2.52
C LEU A 79 -0.35 0.25 -1.25
N GLN A 80 0.67 1.09 -1.27
CA GLN A 80 0.99 1.91 -0.11
C GLN A 80 -0.13 2.92 0.17
N ASN A 81 -0.64 3.55 -0.89
CA ASN A 81 -1.69 4.54 -0.71
C ASN A 81 -2.96 3.90 -0.16
N MET A 82 -3.31 2.73 -0.63
CA MET A 82 -4.50 2.05 -0.13
C MET A 82 -4.33 1.70 1.35
N TYR A 83 -3.13 1.25 1.71
CA TYR A 83 -2.86 0.93 3.10
C TYR A 83 -2.97 2.18 3.97
N ASP A 84 -2.36 3.27 3.52
CA ASP A 84 -2.35 4.51 4.29
C ASP A 84 -3.77 5.06 4.48
N LEU A 85 -4.57 5.02 3.42
CA LEU A 85 -5.93 5.54 3.50
C LEU A 85 -6.75 4.72 4.48
N GLU A 86 -6.59 3.41 4.46
CA GLU A 86 -7.35 2.57 5.35
C GLU A 86 -6.92 2.80 6.79
N GLU A 87 -5.62 2.95 7.02
CA GLU A 87 -5.14 3.20 8.38
C GLU A 87 -5.68 4.51 8.92
N GLU A 88 -5.65 5.57 8.09
CA GLU A 88 -6.13 6.85 8.54
C GLU A 88 -7.63 6.85 8.78
N ASN A 89 -8.38 6.20 7.90
CA ASN A 89 -9.81 6.14 8.07
C ASN A 89 -10.17 5.39 9.34
N ASN A 90 -9.42 4.34 9.67
CA ASN A 90 -9.71 3.58 10.88
C ASN A 90 -9.36 4.38 12.12
N LYS A 91 -8.32 5.18 12.07
CA LYS A 91 -7.91 5.93 13.22
C LYS A 91 -8.73 7.18 13.46
N HIS A 92 -9.11 7.84 12.40
CA HIS A 92 -9.70 9.16 12.51
C HIS A 92 -11.07 9.32 11.86
N HIS A 93 -11.81 8.22 11.72
CA HIS A 93 -13.07 8.32 10.99
C HIS A 93 -14.04 9.28 11.70
N PHE A 94 -13.99 9.41 13.02
CA PHE A 94 -14.87 10.34 13.68
C PHE A 94 -14.55 11.77 13.29
N ASP A 95 -13.30 12.07 13.10
CA ASP A 95 -12.90 13.41 12.71
C ASP A 95 -13.30 13.67 11.28
N PHE A 96 -13.11 12.68 10.41
CA PHE A 96 -13.45 12.87 8.99
C PHE A 96 -14.96 12.99 8.82
N ASP A 97 -15.74 12.30 9.64
CA ASP A 97 -17.19 12.37 9.54
C ASP A 97 -17.72 13.76 9.85
N LYS A 98 -16.92 14.59 10.49
CA LYS A 98 -17.34 15.95 10.78
C LYS A 98 -17.20 16.86 9.60
N ILE A 99 -16.51 16.42 8.56
CA ILE A 99 -16.30 17.26 7.39
C ILE A 99 -17.51 17.12 6.49
N HIS A 100 -18.15 18.25 6.18
CA HIS A 100 -19.33 18.25 5.37
C HIS A 100 -19.00 18.63 3.94
N LEU A 101 -19.69 18.01 3.04
CA LEU A 101 -19.48 18.31 1.63
C LEU A 101 -19.85 19.77 1.38
N TYR A 102 -19.02 20.47 0.64
CA TYR A 102 -19.32 21.83 0.29
C TYR A 102 -20.45 21.84 -0.73
N THR A 103 -21.45 22.69 -0.50
CA THR A 103 -22.51 22.82 -1.48
C THR A 103 -22.79 24.29 -1.57
N SER A 104 -23.13 24.76 -2.76
CA SER A 104 -23.50 26.14 -2.87
C SER A 104 -24.90 26.14 -3.41
N SER A 105 -25.58 27.20 -3.14
CA SER A 105 -26.95 27.25 -3.55
C SER A 105 -27.08 27.05 -5.02
N SER A 106 -26.14 27.40 -5.75
CA SER A 106 -26.33 27.23 -7.09
C SER A 106 -25.73 26.07 -7.65
N SER A 107 -25.16 25.36 -7.08
CA SER A 107 -24.56 24.37 -7.59
C SER A 107 -24.54 23.25 -7.87
N SER A 108 -24.07 22.81 -8.47
CA SER A 108 -23.94 21.68 -8.88
C SER A 108 -22.67 21.43 -8.86
N PRO A 109 -22.28 21.21 -8.14
CA PRO A 109 -21.05 21.03 -7.97
C PRO A 109 -20.35 20.01 -8.49
N LEU A 110 -20.66 19.32 -8.61
CA LEU A 110 -20.06 18.33 -8.89
C LEU A 110 -19.20 18.14 -9.77
N THR A 111 -19.16 18.52 -10.39
CA THR A 111 -18.43 18.41 -11.36
C THR A 111 -17.14 18.17 -11.06
N HIS A 112 -16.57 18.78 -10.52
CA HIS A 112 -15.30 18.63 -10.34
C HIS A 112 -14.86 17.64 -9.65
N ALA A 113 -15.45 17.06 -9.30
CA ALA A 113 -15.02 16.16 -8.57
C ALA A 113 -14.08 15.30 -9.16
N PHE A 114 -13.88 15.25 -10.04
CA PHE A 114 -13.11 14.32 -10.48
C PHE A 114 -11.95 14.57 -10.87
N PHE A 115 -11.42 14.59 -10.92
CA PHE A 115 -10.32 14.85 -11.24
C PHE A 115 -9.63 14.15 -10.68
#